data_5ff6cda75ff6899fbae49a17d72cb264
#
_entry.id   5ff6cda75ff6899fbae49a17d72cb264
#
_cell.length_a   1.000
_cell.length_b   1.000
_cell.length_c   1.000
_cell.angle_alpha   90.00
_cell.angle_beta   90.00
_cell.angle_gamma   90.00
#
_symmetry.space_group_name_H-M   'P 1'
#
loop_
_entity.id
_entity.type
_entity.pdbx_description
1 polymer ?
#
loop_
_entity_poly.entity_id
_entity_poly.type
_entity_poly.pdbx_seq_one_letter_code
_entity_poly.pdbx_strand_id
1 'polypeptide(L)'
;MSDEFISLKHLSEEIGMDRSHARRYVLKLGITPHKRRTPDSQNQLTLAVDKDEAELIRQKRREEGFIGESKPIAKDTGVFYVIRLVPEFDPRRVKLGFADDLNSRHSQHRTAAPTAVVVKSWPCKRAWEGTVMDCLTGFSCRLILNEVFECEDVDSLIARGDQLFAMFPDPGNRVALADASPFNT
;
A
#
# COMPACT_ATOMS: atom_id res chain seq x y z
N MET A 1 12.55 -36.36 17.33
CA MET A 1 11.74 -35.11 17.35
C MET A 1 12.35 -34.23 16.28
N SER A 2 11.61 -33.96 15.22
CA SER A 2 12.12 -33.11 14.12
C SER A 2 12.14 -31.68 14.61
N ASP A 3 13.33 -31.12 14.80
CA ASP A 3 13.50 -29.68 15.04
C ASP A 3 13.02 -28.94 13.82
N GLU A 4 11.74 -28.58 13.80
CA GLU A 4 11.13 -27.78 12.71
C GLU A 4 11.47 -26.31 12.92
N PHE A 5 12.35 -25.80 12.07
CA PHE A 5 12.76 -24.39 12.09
C PHE A 5 11.96 -23.58 11.09
N ILE A 6 11.62 -22.36 11.46
CA ILE A 6 10.90 -21.37 10.62
C ILE A 6 11.87 -20.23 10.32
N SER A 7 11.97 -19.84 9.04
CA SER A 7 12.84 -18.74 8.67
C SER A 7 12.33 -17.41 9.24
N LEU A 8 13.24 -16.56 9.64
CA LEU A 8 12.90 -15.23 10.13
C LEU A 8 12.23 -14.38 9.05
N LYS A 9 12.49 -14.69 7.77
CA LYS A 9 11.79 -14.06 6.65
C LYS A 9 10.30 -14.41 6.68
N HIS A 10 9.97 -15.67 6.70
CA HIS A 10 8.58 -16.15 6.72
C HIS A 10 7.84 -15.64 7.98
N LEU A 11 8.47 -15.78 9.14
CA LEU A 11 7.91 -15.26 10.39
C LEU A 11 7.68 -13.76 10.36
N SER A 12 8.58 -12.97 9.74
CA SER A 12 8.42 -11.53 9.63
C SER A 12 7.20 -11.12 8.79
N GLU A 13 6.93 -11.89 7.74
CA GLU A 13 5.74 -11.71 6.88
C GLU A 13 4.45 -12.03 7.66
N GLU A 14 4.44 -13.13 8.42
CA GLU A 14 3.30 -13.52 9.26
C GLU A 14 2.97 -12.50 10.36
N ILE A 15 3.99 -11.95 11.03
CA ILE A 15 3.80 -10.98 12.11
C ILE A 15 3.70 -9.52 11.62
N GLY A 16 3.67 -9.29 10.31
CA GLY A 16 3.49 -7.97 9.72
C GLY A 16 4.65 -7.00 9.95
N MET A 17 5.89 -7.50 10.03
CA MET A 17 7.10 -6.71 10.22
C MET A 17 8.04 -6.80 9.00
N ASP A 18 8.85 -5.77 8.77
CA ASP A 18 10.02 -5.95 7.91
C ASP A 18 11.09 -6.81 8.62
N ARG A 19 11.98 -7.45 7.83
CA ARG A 19 12.99 -8.38 8.34
C ARG A 19 13.93 -7.77 9.39
N SER A 20 14.28 -6.49 9.24
CA SER A 20 15.20 -5.81 10.15
C SER A 20 14.54 -5.53 11.49
N HIS A 21 13.28 -5.13 11.46
CA HIS A 21 12.46 -4.94 12.67
C HIS A 21 12.15 -6.27 13.34
N ALA A 22 11.76 -7.31 12.60
CA ALA A 22 11.51 -8.63 13.13
C ALA A 22 12.74 -9.19 13.87
N ARG A 23 13.95 -9.06 13.27
CA ARG A 23 15.19 -9.47 13.93
C ARG A 23 15.42 -8.74 15.26
N ARG A 24 15.24 -7.41 15.29
CA ARG A 24 15.41 -6.61 16.53
C ARG A 24 14.37 -6.99 17.57
N TYR A 25 13.12 -7.23 17.15
CA TYR A 25 12.04 -7.66 18.03
C TYR A 25 12.32 -9.01 18.68
N VAL A 26 12.73 -9.99 17.89
CA VAL A 26 13.09 -11.34 18.35
C VAL A 26 14.23 -11.29 19.38
N LEU A 27 15.27 -10.52 19.09
CA LEU A 27 16.39 -10.31 20.03
C LEU A 27 15.94 -9.61 21.33
N LYS A 28 15.00 -8.68 21.26
CA LYS A 28 14.42 -8.00 22.43
C LYS A 28 13.63 -8.99 23.33
N LEU A 29 13.05 -10.03 22.75
CA LEU A 29 12.39 -11.11 23.49
C LEU A 29 13.39 -12.11 24.11
N GLY A 30 14.70 -11.91 23.94
CA GLY A 30 15.73 -12.80 24.44
C GLY A 30 15.98 -14.04 23.55
N ILE A 31 15.36 -14.09 22.37
CA ILE A 31 15.50 -15.21 21.44
C ILE A 31 16.65 -14.90 20.46
N THR A 32 17.54 -15.86 20.27
CA THR A 32 18.69 -15.73 19.37
C THR A 32 18.47 -16.55 18.11
N PRO A 33 18.17 -15.93 16.95
CA PRO A 33 17.97 -16.66 15.70
C PRO A 33 19.25 -17.38 15.26
N HIS A 34 19.10 -18.63 14.82
CA HIS A 34 20.20 -19.47 14.34
C HIS A 34 20.24 -19.56 12.82
N LYS A 35 21.44 -19.70 12.24
CA LYS A 35 21.56 -19.99 10.81
C LYS A 35 21.17 -21.45 10.56
N ARG A 36 20.08 -21.66 9.81
CA ARG A 36 19.53 -22.97 9.45
C ARG A 36 19.05 -22.99 8.01
N ARG A 37 18.94 -24.18 7.43
CA ARG A 37 18.23 -24.42 6.17
C ARG A 37 16.81 -24.81 6.52
N THR A 38 15.83 -24.09 5.97
CA THR A 38 14.41 -24.29 6.27
C THR A 38 13.62 -24.55 4.98
N PRO A 39 12.56 -25.37 5.02
CA PRO A 39 11.74 -25.63 3.83
C PRO A 39 11.14 -24.36 3.22
N ASP A 40 10.68 -23.44 4.05
CA ASP A 40 10.09 -22.13 3.67
C ASP A 40 11.10 -21.17 3.03
N SER A 41 12.39 -21.40 3.20
CA SER A 41 13.48 -20.67 2.51
C SER A 41 14.05 -21.40 1.30
N GLN A 42 13.32 -22.38 0.75
CA GLN A 42 13.81 -23.24 -0.35
C GLN A 42 15.16 -23.93 -0.02
N ASN A 43 15.32 -24.36 1.25
CA ASN A 43 16.55 -24.92 1.78
C ASN A 43 17.80 -24.03 1.70
N GLN A 44 17.62 -22.72 1.53
CA GLN A 44 18.72 -21.77 1.65
C GLN A 44 19.10 -21.53 3.11
N LEU A 45 20.39 -21.28 3.35
CA LEU A 45 20.88 -20.93 4.68
C LEU A 45 20.37 -19.56 5.09
N THR A 46 19.50 -19.50 6.09
CA THR A 46 18.86 -18.27 6.58
C THR A 46 18.86 -18.21 8.10
N LEU A 47 18.54 -17.04 8.66
CA LEU A 47 18.23 -16.93 10.08
C LEU A 47 16.85 -17.56 10.32
N ALA A 48 16.77 -18.43 11.30
CA ALA A 48 15.56 -19.15 11.68
C ALA A 48 15.45 -19.25 13.21
N VAL A 49 14.26 -19.45 13.68
CA VAL A 49 13.91 -19.77 15.07
C VAL A 49 13.24 -21.14 15.10
N ASP A 50 13.25 -21.81 16.24
CA ASP A 50 12.49 -23.05 16.37
C ASP A 50 10.97 -22.78 16.45
N LYS A 51 10.18 -23.84 16.39
CA LYS A 51 8.73 -23.77 16.36
C LYS A 51 8.13 -23.15 17.63
N ASP A 52 8.68 -23.48 18.78
CA ASP A 52 8.20 -23.01 20.08
C ASP A 52 8.53 -21.52 20.25
N GLU A 53 9.73 -21.11 19.85
CA GLU A 53 10.15 -19.72 19.78
C GLU A 53 9.27 -18.90 18.82
N ALA A 54 8.94 -19.47 17.65
CA ALA A 54 8.06 -18.81 16.68
C ALA A 54 6.65 -18.61 17.24
N GLU A 55 6.11 -19.60 17.96
CA GLU A 55 4.79 -19.48 18.58
C GLU A 55 4.80 -18.46 19.73
N LEU A 56 5.85 -18.42 20.55
CA LEU A 56 6.02 -17.37 21.56
C LEU A 56 6.04 -15.97 20.93
N ILE A 57 6.75 -15.80 19.81
CA ILE A 57 6.81 -14.52 19.08
C ILE A 57 5.41 -14.15 18.58
N ARG A 58 4.67 -15.09 17.98
CA ARG A 58 3.29 -14.85 17.51
C ARG A 58 2.36 -14.49 18.67
N GLN A 59 2.47 -15.18 19.79
CA GLN A 59 1.66 -14.90 20.98
C GLN A 59 1.93 -13.48 21.50
N LYS A 60 3.20 -13.10 21.65
CA LYS A 60 3.57 -11.75 22.10
C LYS A 60 3.04 -10.66 21.16
N ARG A 61 3.11 -10.88 19.85
CA ARG A 61 2.55 -9.94 18.87
C ARG A 61 1.03 -9.86 18.93
N ARG A 62 0.32 -10.97 19.24
CA ARG A 62 -1.13 -10.95 19.50
C ARG A 62 -1.46 -10.16 20.76
N GLU A 63 -0.73 -10.37 21.85
CA GLU A 63 -0.89 -9.63 23.12
C GLU A 63 -0.67 -8.13 22.95
N GLU A 64 0.25 -7.73 22.06
CA GLU A 64 0.52 -6.34 21.68
C GLU A 64 -0.50 -5.76 20.68
N GLY A 65 -1.50 -6.54 20.26
CA GLY A 65 -2.55 -6.12 19.32
C GLY A 65 -2.13 -6.04 17.86
N PHE A 66 -0.98 -6.60 17.49
CA PHE A 66 -0.44 -6.52 16.11
C PHE A 66 -0.70 -7.78 15.27
N ILE A 67 -1.09 -8.89 15.88
CA ILE A 67 -1.54 -10.11 15.17
C ILE A 67 -2.97 -10.39 15.62
N GLY A 68 -3.88 -10.35 14.72
CA GLY A 68 -5.31 -10.61 15.01
C GLY A 68 -6.23 -9.91 14.04
N GLU A 69 -5.76 -8.84 13.45
CA GLU A 69 -6.34 -8.34 12.22
C GLU A 69 -5.46 -8.83 11.07
N SER A 70 -5.98 -9.75 10.24
CA SER A 70 -5.51 -9.88 8.87
C SER A 70 -5.20 -8.45 8.39
N LYS A 71 -3.98 -8.21 7.82
CA LYS A 71 -3.70 -6.95 7.13
C LYS A 71 -5.00 -6.49 6.52
N PRO A 72 -5.56 -5.33 6.89
CA PRO A 72 -6.81 -4.91 6.30
C PRO A 72 -6.62 -5.08 4.80
N ILE A 73 -7.44 -5.95 4.19
CA ILE A 73 -7.38 -6.20 2.75
C ILE A 73 -7.37 -4.80 2.17
N ALA A 74 -6.25 -4.45 1.55
CA ALA A 74 -6.00 -3.07 1.11
C ALA A 74 -7.29 -2.65 0.42
N LYS A 75 -7.97 -1.65 0.97
CA LYS A 75 -9.31 -1.30 0.49
C LYS A 75 -9.19 -1.12 -1.00
N ASP A 76 -9.89 -1.94 -1.75
CA ASP A 76 -9.86 -1.90 -3.21
C ASP A 76 -10.38 -0.55 -3.73
N THR A 77 -11.05 0.20 -2.83
CA THR A 77 -11.64 1.50 -3.06
C THR A 77 -11.03 2.55 -2.14
N GLY A 78 -10.77 3.71 -2.69
CA GLY A 78 -10.23 4.87 -2.02
C GLY A 78 -10.43 6.10 -2.89
N VAL A 79 -9.45 6.98 -2.96
CA VAL A 79 -9.48 8.16 -3.81
C VAL A 79 -8.19 8.29 -4.61
N PHE A 80 -8.32 8.72 -5.86
CA PHE A 80 -7.23 9.29 -6.63
C PHE A 80 -7.14 10.78 -6.32
N TYR A 81 -5.94 11.30 -6.09
CA TYR A 81 -5.75 12.67 -5.63
C TYR A 81 -4.74 13.43 -6.48
N VAL A 82 -4.89 14.76 -6.49
CA VAL A 82 -3.92 15.73 -6.97
C VAL A 82 -3.56 16.65 -5.81
N ILE A 83 -2.27 16.70 -5.45
CA ILE A 83 -1.73 17.56 -4.40
C ILE A 83 -0.71 18.52 -5.03
N ARG A 84 -0.85 19.84 -4.83
CA ARG A 84 0.24 20.82 -5.07
C ARG A 84 1.20 20.72 -3.89
N LEU A 85 2.48 20.47 -4.16
CA LEU A 85 3.47 20.24 -3.10
C LEU A 85 3.97 21.54 -2.48
N VAL A 86 4.23 22.56 -3.29
CA VAL A 86 4.80 23.86 -2.87
C VAL A 86 4.14 24.99 -3.66
N PRO A 87 2.83 25.24 -3.45
CA PRO A 87 2.03 26.14 -4.29
C PRO A 87 2.57 27.55 -4.35
N GLU A 88 3.28 28.02 -3.33
CA GLU A 88 3.83 29.38 -3.25
C GLU A 88 5.05 29.57 -4.16
N PHE A 89 5.82 28.50 -4.42
CA PHE A 89 7.06 28.57 -5.18
C PHE A 89 6.95 27.94 -6.56
N ASP A 90 6.16 26.88 -6.66
CA ASP A 90 5.97 26.13 -7.92
C ASP A 90 4.53 25.60 -7.99
N PRO A 91 3.58 26.43 -8.43
CA PRO A 91 2.16 26.04 -8.52
C PRO A 91 1.88 24.97 -9.57
N ARG A 92 2.84 24.70 -10.48
CA ARG A 92 2.73 23.67 -11.53
C ARG A 92 3.20 22.30 -11.04
N ARG A 93 3.88 22.23 -9.89
CA ARG A 93 4.39 20.98 -9.32
C ARG A 93 3.31 20.27 -8.53
N VAL A 94 2.85 19.18 -9.07
CA VAL A 94 1.80 18.35 -8.48
C VAL A 94 2.28 16.93 -8.21
N LYS A 95 1.71 16.31 -7.19
CA LYS A 95 1.80 14.89 -6.95
C LYS A 95 0.43 14.28 -7.17
N LEU A 96 0.42 13.21 -7.97
CA LEU A 96 -0.76 12.39 -8.22
C LEU A 96 -0.60 11.04 -7.51
N GLY A 97 -1.70 10.36 -7.21
CA GLY A 97 -1.66 9.01 -6.67
C GLY A 97 -2.97 8.57 -6.06
N PHE A 98 -2.98 7.36 -5.55
CA PHE A 98 -4.10 6.74 -4.85
C PHE A 98 -3.89 6.75 -3.34
N ALA A 99 -4.97 6.89 -2.58
CA ALA A 99 -4.97 6.73 -1.13
C ALA A 99 -6.26 6.06 -0.64
N ASP A 100 -6.11 5.16 0.33
CA ASP A 100 -7.25 4.57 1.04
C ASP A 100 -7.89 5.60 1.99
N ASP A 101 -7.05 6.49 2.56
CA ASP A 101 -7.43 7.64 3.38
C ASP A 101 -6.59 8.85 2.96
N LEU A 102 -7.29 9.83 2.36
CA LEU A 102 -6.68 11.06 1.85
C LEU A 102 -6.11 11.93 2.97
N ASN A 103 -6.80 12.00 4.11
CA ASN A 103 -6.36 12.86 5.22
C ASN A 103 -5.03 12.37 5.80
N SER A 104 -4.92 11.07 6.03
CA SER A 104 -3.68 10.42 6.47
C SER A 104 -2.56 10.62 5.44
N ARG A 105 -2.84 10.42 4.15
CA ARG A 105 -1.87 10.61 3.06
C ARG A 105 -1.42 12.07 2.95
N HIS A 106 -2.34 13.03 3.00
CA HIS A 106 -2.02 14.46 2.99
C HIS A 106 -1.15 14.87 4.18
N SER A 107 -1.48 14.39 5.38
CA SER A 107 -0.67 14.62 6.57
C SER A 107 0.77 14.11 6.41
N GLN A 108 0.96 12.93 5.82
CA GLN A 108 2.30 12.38 5.50
C GLN A 108 3.06 13.30 4.52
N HIS A 109 2.39 13.81 3.47
CA HIS A 109 3.03 14.72 2.52
C HIS A 109 3.45 16.02 3.18
N ARG A 110 2.65 16.57 4.09
CA ARG A 110 2.98 17.80 4.82
C ARG A 110 4.20 17.68 5.73
N THR A 111 4.64 16.48 6.08
CA THR A 111 5.90 16.27 6.80
C THR A 111 7.12 16.71 5.96
N ALA A 112 7.10 16.47 4.67
CA ALA A 112 8.19 16.86 3.75
C ALA A 112 7.91 18.16 2.98
N ALA A 113 6.63 18.52 2.80
CA ALA A 113 6.16 19.70 2.10
C ALA A 113 5.05 20.37 2.93
N PRO A 114 5.39 21.19 3.93
CA PRO A 114 4.42 21.73 4.90
C PRO A 114 3.27 22.52 4.28
N THR A 115 3.50 23.13 3.12
CA THR A 115 2.52 23.93 2.37
C THR A 115 1.72 23.13 1.35
N ALA A 116 1.90 21.81 1.32
CA ALA A 116 1.17 20.95 0.40
C ALA A 116 -0.35 21.08 0.57
N VAL A 117 -1.07 21.22 -0.55
CA VAL A 117 -2.52 21.40 -0.57
C VAL A 117 -3.16 20.39 -1.50
N VAL A 118 -4.20 19.71 -1.04
CA VAL A 118 -5.05 18.87 -1.88
C VAL A 118 -5.84 19.79 -2.82
N VAL A 119 -5.66 19.63 -4.11
CA VAL A 119 -6.36 20.42 -5.12
C VAL A 119 -7.66 19.74 -5.53
N LYS A 120 -7.60 18.42 -5.72
CA LYS A 120 -8.76 17.64 -6.16
C LYS A 120 -8.60 16.17 -5.73
N SER A 121 -9.72 15.51 -5.58
CA SER A 121 -9.76 14.04 -5.43
C SER A 121 -11.04 13.48 -6.04
N TRP A 122 -10.98 12.20 -6.47
CA TRP A 122 -12.10 11.46 -7.05
C TRP A 122 -12.18 10.07 -6.43
N PRO A 123 -13.36 9.52 -6.21
CA PRO A 123 -13.51 8.11 -5.83
C PRO A 123 -12.84 7.20 -6.87
N CYS A 124 -12.01 6.27 -6.40
CA CYS A 124 -11.17 5.47 -7.29
C CYS A 124 -11.01 4.04 -6.75
N LYS A 125 -10.86 3.06 -7.65
CA LYS A 125 -10.34 1.74 -7.30
C LYS A 125 -8.82 1.75 -7.43
N ARG A 126 -8.14 1.04 -6.55
CA ARG A 126 -6.68 0.89 -6.60
C ARG A 126 -6.20 0.37 -7.97
N ALA A 127 -6.95 -0.57 -8.54
CA ALA A 127 -6.62 -1.13 -9.87
C ALA A 127 -6.65 -0.10 -11.02
N TRP A 128 -7.29 1.05 -10.83
CA TRP A 128 -7.38 2.10 -11.86
C TRP A 128 -6.24 3.12 -11.80
N GLU A 129 -5.47 3.14 -10.70
CA GLU A 129 -4.45 4.16 -10.41
C GLU A 129 -3.50 4.38 -11.60
N GLY A 130 -2.88 3.31 -12.12
CA GLY A 130 -1.95 3.42 -13.24
C GLY A 130 -2.59 3.98 -14.51
N THR A 131 -3.76 3.46 -14.88
CA THR A 131 -4.49 3.93 -16.07
C THR A 131 -4.90 5.40 -15.93
N VAL A 132 -5.42 5.79 -14.76
CA VAL A 132 -5.79 7.19 -14.48
C VAL A 132 -4.56 8.10 -14.54
N MET A 133 -3.44 7.68 -13.94
CA MET A 133 -2.18 8.40 -13.98
C MET A 133 -1.77 8.68 -15.43
N ASP A 134 -1.71 7.65 -16.26
CA ASP A 134 -1.31 7.76 -17.67
C ASP A 134 -2.26 8.65 -18.47
N CYS A 135 -3.58 8.52 -18.28
CA CYS A 135 -4.58 9.34 -18.96
C CYS A 135 -4.48 10.82 -18.58
N LEU A 136 -4.15 11.13 -17.33
CA LEU A 136 -4.08 12.52 -16.87
C LEU A 136 -2.76 13.19 -17.25
N THR A 137 -1.65 12.47 -17.20
CA THR A 137 -0.31 13.07 -17.34
C THR A 137 0.25 13.01 -18.75
N GLY A 138 -0.27 12.14 -19.62
CA GLY A 138 0.30 11.83 -20.94
C GLY A 138 0.34 13.00 -21.93
N PHE A 139 -0.38 14.10 -21.69
CA PHE A 139 -0.51 15.19 -22.67
C PHE A 139 0.16 16.51 -22.29
N SER A 140 0.26 16.84 -21.01
CA SER A 140 0.68 18.18 -20.57
C SER A 140 1.48 18.17 -19.28
N CYS A 141 1.92 17.02 -18.83
CA CYS A 141 2.70 16.90 -17.61
C CYS A 141 4.02 16.19 -17.90
N ARG A 142 5.10 16.71 -17.33
CA ARG A 142 6.43 16.10 -17.37
C ARG A 142 6.70 15.43 -16.03
N LEU A 143 7.03 14.16 -16.06
CA LEU A 143 7.47 13.43 -14.85
C LEU A 143 8.78 14.03 -14.32
N ILE A 144 8.81 14.39 -13.05
CA ILE A 144 10.02 14.86 -12.36
C ILE A 144 10.66 13.70 -11.62
N LEU A 145 9.90 13.05 -10.72
CA LEU A 145 10.36 11.95 -9.90
C LEU A 145 9.17 11.16 -9.37
N ASN A 146 9.19 9.82 -9.56
CA ASN A 146 8.10 8.93 -9.14
C ASN A 146 6.72 9.40 -9.64
N GLU A 147 5.86 9.88 -8.73
CA GLU A 147 4.50 10.36 -9.01
C GLU A 147 4.40 11.89 -8.93
N VAL A 148 5.55 12.59 -9.00
CA VAL A 148 5.63 14.05 -9.00
C VAL A 148 5.81 14.55 -10.42
N PHE A 149 4.93 15.44 -10.83
CA PHE A 149 4.87 15.97 -12.19
C PHE A 149 4.94 17.51 -12.18
N GLU A 150 5.52 18.05 -13.22
CA GLU A 150 5.35 19.44 -13.61
C GLU A 150 4.29 19.49 -14.70
N CYS A 151 3.16 20.13 -14.44
CA CYS A 151 2.06 20.26 -15.37
C CYS A 151 1.94 21.71 -15.86
N GLU A 152 1.83 21.92 -17.17
CA GLU A 152 1.72 23.25 -17.76
C GLU A 152 0.47 23.99 -17.24
N ASP A 153 -0.64 23.27 -17.13
CA ASP A 153 -1.91 23.77 -16.64
C ASP A 153 -2.60 22.73 -15.74
N VAL A 154 -2.60 23.01 -14.45
CA VAL A 154 -3.20 22.11 -13.42
C VAL A 154 -4.73 22.14 -13.50
N ASP A 155 -5.34 23.24 -13.92
CA ASP A 155 -6.79 23.35 -14.02
C ASP A 155 -7.31 22.52 -15.20
N SER A 156 -6.60 22.51 -16.32
CA SER A 156 -6.87 21.59 -17.44
C SER A 156 -6.67 20.13 -17.07
N LEU A 157 -5.68 19.80 -16.23
CA LEU A 157 -5.50 18.45 -15.70
C LEU A 157 -6.71 18.04 -14.85
N ILE A 158 -7.21 18.92 -13.98
CA ILE A 158 -8.40 18.67 -13.15
C ILE A 158 -9.63 18.47 -14.02
N ALA A 159 -9.86 19.34 -15.02
CA ALA A 159 -11.01 19.23 -15.92
C ALA A 159 -11.02 17.90 -16.68
N ARG A 160 -9.85 17.41 -17.13
CA ARG A 160 -9.72 16.05 -17.71
C ARG A 160 -10.02 14.97 -16.69
N GLY A 161 -9.57 15.14 -15.45
CA GLY A 161 -9.91 14.21 -14.36
C GLY A 161 -11.41 14.12 -14.14
N ASP A 162 -12.10 15.26 -14.08
CA ASP A 162 -13.55 15.29 -13.92
C ASP A 162 -14.27 14.55 -15.07
N GLN A 163 -13.82 14.74 -16.32
CA GLN A 163 -14.35 14.02 -17.48
C GLN A 163 -14.07 12.51 -17.42
N LEU A 164 -12.84 12.14 -17.09
CA LEU A 164 -12.43 10.74 -17.00
C LEU A 164 -13.20 9.99 -15.92
N PHE A 165 -13.29 10.56 -14.72
CA PHE A 165 -13.98 9.92 -13.59
C PHE A 165 -15.50 9.89 -13.77
N ALA A 166 -16.09 10.79 -14.54
CA ALA A 166 -17.49 10.73 -14.93
C ALA A 166 -17.84 9.51 -15.81
N MET A 167 -16.85 8.93 -16.52
CA MET A 167 -17.01 7.72 -17.33
C MET A 167 -16.82 6.42 -16.52
N PHE A 168 -16.22 6.49 -15.36
CA PHE A 168 -16.00 5.32 -14.52
C PHE A 168 -17.26 4.96 -13.73
N PRO A 169 -17.52 3.65 -13.51
CA PRO A 169 -18.58 3.24 -12.60
C PRO A 169 -18.25 3.68 -11.18
N ASP A 170 -19.27 3.93 -10.38
CA ASP A 170 -19.09 4.21 -8.95
C ASP A 170 -18.29 3.06 -8.29
N PRO A 171 -17.09 3.32 -7.72
CA PRO A 171 -16.26 2.28 -7.12
C PRO A 171 -16.93 1.59 -5.92
N GLY A 172 -17.90 2.24 -5.28
CA GLY A 172 -18.70 1.67 -4.17
C GLY A 172 -19.84 0.76 -4.64
N ASN A 173 -20.27 0.89 -5.88
CA ASN A 173 -21.38 0.12 -6.41
C ASN A 173 -20.89 -1.19 -7.06
N ARG A 174 -20.81 -2.28 -6.28
CA ARG A 174 -20.76 -3.62 -6.84
C ARG A 174 -22.16 -3.93 -7.41
N VAL A 175 -22.35 -3.77 -8.71
CA VAL A 175 -23.46 -4.43 -9.39
C VAL A 175 -23.26 -5.92 -9.13
N ALA A 176 -24.10 -6.49 -8.24
CA ALA A 176 -24.20 -7.92 -8.13
C ALA A 176 -24.57 -8.42 -9.54
N LEU A 177 -23.63 -9.08 -10.22
CA LEU A 177 -23.97 -9.88 -11.40
C LEU A 177 -24.98 -10.90 -10.88
N ALA A 178 -26.26 -10.64 -11.14
CA ALA A 178 -27.30 -11.60 -10.89
C ALA A 178 -26.88 -12.89 -11.58
N ASP A 179 -26.92 -13.99 -10.84
CA ASP A 179 -26.72 -15.34 -11.33
C ASP A 179 -27.53 -15.57 -12.60
N ALA A 180 -26.95 -15.29 -13.73
CA ALA A 180 -27.41 -15.83 -15.00
C ALA A 180 -26.80 -17.23 -15.11
N SER A 181 -27.39 -18.18 -14.43
CA SER A 181 -27.20 -19.60 -14.74
C SER A 181 -28.13 -19.94 -15.93
N PRO A 182 -27.64 -20.09 -17.15
CA PRO A 182 -28.42 -20.56 -18.28
C PRO A 182 -28.00 -21.97 -18.66
N PHE A 183 -28.06 -22.92 -17.73
CA PHE A 183 -27.98 -24.34 -18.09
C PHE A 183 -28.83 -25.17 -17.14
N ASN A 184 -30.14 -25.21 -17.44
CA ASN A 184 -30.99 -26.32 -17.11
C ASN A 184 -31.80 -26.65 -18.38
N THR A 185 -31.30 -27.60 -19.14
CA THR A 185 -32.06 -28.53 -19.99
C THR A 185 -31.31 -29.84 -20.09
#